data_50398514b41e16c3e0f215e6b8f4c42d
#
_entry.id   50398514b41e16c3e0f215e6b8f4c42d
#
_cell.length_a   1.000
_cell.length_b   1.000
_cell.length_c   1.000
_cell.angle_alpha   90.00
_cell.angle_beta   90.00
_cell.angle_gamma   90.00
#
_symmetry.space_group_name_H-M   'P 1'
#
loop_
_entity.id
_entity.type
_entity.pdbx_description
1 polymer ?
#
loop_
_entity_poly.entity_id
_entity_poly.type
_entity_poly.pdbx_seq_one_letter_code
_entity_poly.pdbx_strand_id
1 'polypeptide(L)'
;MIQNFKKESIAKGIFWFAFISEILVFAVKKFDLVLPYESTILRGLCLLFCIKILLTRYSKQEWLMIIVCGLLGVIGYFASGRGIDLFFRASMMVWAAKDISREKAFKVLLSILTITYGWNILQSLLGMKPMFVIDDFGRDITEKRYVFGFSHANTLHFSLWSLMTLFIYLYHKKMRPWHYAVLAGLAFVLTCLTRSRTGGALTFLTLGLFFCFYYIPSVTRHKRLVFLAATGILIFCLALSAFTVIYGPDPILWLNSLMTGRIALAYHGIIHVDPPFTLTLFSTQGRTLYIDMGFIRLIYSYGVIPALFYLAAILFLLWDDYRTENYTNLTFLTGLILLTLIEAQQVNCDIVYNFTLIMLFGRLHFPGNSTHLKCK
;
A
#
# COMPACT_ATOMS: atom_id res chain seq x y z
N MET A 1 -34.65 -18.77 -4.10
CA MET A 1 -33.80 -18.37 -2.95
C MET A 1 -32.54 -19.22 -2.86
N ILE A 2 -32.60 -20.53 -2.83
CA ILE A 2 -31.44 -21.48 -2.71
C ILE A 2 -30.40 -21.28 -3.85
N GLN A 3 -30.86 -21.11 -5.09
CA GLN A 3 -29.98 -20.94 -6.25
C GLN A 3 -29.16 -19.64 -6.20
N ASN A 4 -29.74 -18.53 -5.69
CA ASN A 4 -29.03 -17.27 -5.49
C ASN A 4 -27.99 -17.38 -4.37
N PHE A 5 -28.29 -18.06 -3.27
CA PHE A 5 -27.36 -18.30 -2.17
C PHE A 5 -26.13 -19.11 -2.63
N LYS A 6 -26.35 -20.15 -3.44
CA LYS A 6 -25.26 -20.96 -4.02
C LYS A 6 -24.36 -20.14 -4.95
N LYS A 7 -24.96 -19.25 -5.76
CA LYS A 7 -24.19 -18.34 -6.66
C LYS A 7 -23.31 -17.36 -5.89
N GLU A 8 -23.84 -16.73 -4.83
CA GLU A 8 -23.06 -15.80 -3.99
C GLU A 8 -21.90 -16.51 -3.26
N SER A 9 -22.13 -17.72 -2.76
CA SER A 9 -21.09 -18.51 -2.10
C SER A 9 -19.95 -18.86 -3.07
N ILE A 10 -20.27 -19.29 -4.29
CA ILE A 10 -19.29 -19.56 -5.35
C ILE A 10 -18.52 -18.30 -5.70
N ALA A 11 -19.20 -17.17 -5.88
CA ALA A 11 -18.57 -15.90 -6.21
C ALA A 11 -17.55 -15.46 -5.13
N LYS A 12 -17.92 -15.59 -3.84
CA LYS A 12 -16.99 -15.33 -2.72
C LYS A 12 -15.82 -16.31 -2.69
N GLY A 13 -16.06 -17.58 -2.99
CA GLY A 13 -15.00 -18.59 -3.10
C GLY A 13 -13.98 -18.24 -4.18
N ILE A 14 -14.44 -17.82 -5.38
CA ILE A 14 -13.57 -17.37 -6.47
C ILE A 14 -12.73 -16.17 -6.04
N PHE A 15 -13.33 -15.19 -5.36
CA PHE A 15 -12.60 -14.04 -4.85
C PHE A 15 -11.48 -14.46 -3.89
N TRP A 16 -11.81 -15.26 -2.86
CA TRP A 16 -10.82 -15.67 -1.87
C TRP A 16 -9.69 -16.50 -2.46
N PHE A 17 -10.01 -17.39 -3.40
CA PHE A 17 -8.99 -18.13 -4.14
C PHE A 17 -8.04 -17.19 -4.89
N ALA A 18 -8.58 -16.24 -5.69
CA ALA A 18 -7.77 -15.31 -6.43
C ALA A 18 -6.94 -14.40 -5.51
N PHE A 19 -7.53 -13.86 -4.45
CA PHE A 19 -6.89 -12.96 -3.50
C PHE A 19 -5.76 -13.64 -2.73
N ILE A 20 -6.00 -14.85 -2.19
CA ILE A 20 -4.97 -15.61 -1.47
C ILE A 20 -3.84 -16.01 -2.42
N SER A 21 -4.17 -16.49 -3.63
CA SER A 21 -3.16 -16.86 -4.64
C SER A 21 -2.30 -15.66 -5.05
N GLU A 22 -2.89 -14.46 -5.20
CA GLU A 22 -2.13 -13.25 -5.49
C GLU A 22 -1.16 -12.90 -4.36
N ILE A 23 -1.60 -12.97 -3.10
CA ILE A 23 -0.71 -12.75 -1.95
C ILE A 23 0.43 -13.78 -1.95
N LEU A 24 0.14 -15.05 -2.21
CA LEU A 24 1.16 -16.11 -2.23
C LEU A 24 2.18 -15.92 -3.35
N VAL A 25 1.75 -15.51 -4.56
CA VAL A 25 2.66 -15.19 -5.68
C VAL A 25 3.69 -14.14 -5.24
N PHE A 26 3.24 -13.06 -4.59
CA PHE A 26 4.15 -12.01 -4.11
C PHE A 26 4.93 -12.42 -2.87
N ALA A 27 4.37 -13.26 -2.00
CA ALA A 27 5.07 -13.80 -0.85
C ALA A 27 6.26 -14.66 -1.31
N VAL A 28 6.07 -15.51 -2.31
CA VAL A 28 7.12 -16.37 -2.88
C VAL A 28 8.27 -15.57 -3.49
N LYS A 29 8.00 -14.43 -4.10
CA LYS A 29 9.05 -13.51 -4.60
C LYS A 29 9.99 -13.01 -3.50
N LYS A 30 9.51 -12.89 -2.26
CA LYS A 30 10.37 -12.53 -1.12
C LYS A 30 11.38 -13.60 -0.74
N PHE A 31 11.21 -14.82 -1.25
CA PHE A 31 12.17 -15.92 -1.10
C PHE A 31 13.21 -15.99 -2.22
N ASP A 32 13.27 -14.96 -3.09
CA ASP A 32 14.11 -14.92 -4.29
C ASP A 32 13.81 -16.10 -5.26
N LEU A 33 12.61 -16.68 -5.13
CA LEU A 33 12.13 -17.68 -6.05
C LEU A 33 11.52 -17.01 -7.28
N VAL A 34 12.13 -17.22 -8.41
CA VAL A 34 11.57 -16.79 -9.69
C VAL A 34 10.43 -17.73 -10.07
N LEU A 35 9.21 -17.22 -10.06
CA LEU A 35 8.07 -17.98 -10.53
C LEU A 35 8.06 -17.96 -12.07
N PRO A 36 8.18 -19.12 -12.72
CA PRO A 36 7.97 -19.16 -14.16
C PRO A 36 6.54 -18.76 -14.47
N TYR A 37 6.36 -17.97 -15.53
CA TYR A 37 5.03 -17.50 -15.99
C TYR A 37 4.26 -16.62 -15.00
N GLU A 38 4.93 -15.91 -14.09
CA GLU A 38 4.29 -15.02 -13.11
C GLU A 38 3.25 -14.09 -13.73
N SER A 39 3.60 -13.41 -14.83
CA SER A 39 2.68 -12.51 -15.52
C SER A 39 1.42 -13.22 -16.02
N THR A 40 1.55 -14.46 -16.47
CA THR A 40 0.43 -15.30 -16.92
C THR A 40 -0.45 -15.70 -15.74
N ILE A 41 0.14 -16.08 -14.62
CA ILE A 41 -0.59 -16.39 -13.38
C ILE A 41 -1.38 -15.17 -12.94
N LEU A 42 -0.77 -14.00 -12.85
CA LEU A 42 -1.43 -12.76 -12.43
C LEU A 42 -2.57 -12.35 -13.38
N ARG A 43 -2.43 -12.57 -14.69
CA ARG A 43 -3.51 -12.37 -15.68
C ARG A 43 -4.67 -13.34 -15.43
N GLY A 44 -4.37 -14.60 -15.15
CA GLY A 44 -5.39 -15.60 -14.77
C GLY A 44 -6.15 -15.22 -13.50
N LEU A 45 -5.45 -14.73 -12.46
CA LEU A 45 -6.09 -14.23 -11.24
C LEU A 45 -6.96 -12.99 -11.51
N CYS A 46 -6.50 -12.08 -12.36
CA CYS A 46 -7.30 -10.93 -12.79
C CYS A 46 -8.59 -11.35 -13.50
N LEU A 47 -8.52 -12.38 -14.36
CA LEU A 47 -9.70 -12.97 -15.00
C LEU A 47 -10.69 -13.52 -13.95
N LEU A 48 -10.22 -14.14 -12.87
CA LEU A 48 -11.07 -14.60 -11.77
C LEU A 48 -11.77 -13.44 -11.08
N PHE A 49 -11.13 -12.28 -10.88
CA PHE A 49 -11.80 -11.08 -10.38
C PHE A 49 -12.87 -10.59 -11.34
N CYS A 50 -12.62 -10.60 -12.65
CA CYS A 50 -13.65 -10.26 -13.65
C CYS A 50 -14.83 -11.23 -13.60
N ILE A 51 -14.58 -12.54 -13.51
CA ILE A 51 -15.64 -13.55 -13.36
C ILE A 51 -16.46 -13.29 -12.09
N LYS A 52 -15.79 -12.97 -10.96
CA LYS A 52 -16.48 -12.63 -9.71
C LYS A 52 -17.37 -11.40 -9.89
N ILE A 53 -16.93 -10.38 -10.61
CA ILE A 53 -17.74 -9.19 -10.93
C ILE A 53 -19.00 -9.60 -11.68
N LEU A 54 -18.89 -10.41 -12.72
CA LEU A 54 -20.05 -10.90 -13.49
C LEU A 54 -21.04 -11.75 -12.67
N LEU A 55 -20.57 -12.41 -11.63
CA LEU A 55 -21.39 -13.20 -10.71
C LEU A 55 -22.04 -12.35 -9.61
N THR A 56 -21.60 -11.11 -9.41
CA THR A 56 -22.09 -10.21 -8.35
C THR A 56 -23.12 -9.23 -8.90
N ARG A 57 -24.06 -8.81 -8.08
CA ARG A 57 -25.05 -7.80 -8.45
C ARG A 57 -24.53 -6.40 -8.22
N TYR A 58 -24.58 -5.56 -9.25
CA TYR A 58 -24.19 -4.16 -9.22
C TYR A 58 -25.36 -3.28 -9.66
N SER A 59 -25.41 -2.04 -9.15
CA SER A 59 -26.30 -1.00 -9.65
C SER A 59 -25.83 -0.51 -11.03
N LYS A 60 -26.69 0.24 -11.75
CA LYS A 60 -26.31 0.82 -13.05
C LYS A 60 -25.10 1.75 -12.94
N GLN A 61 -25.02 2.52 -11.86
CA GLN A 61 -23.90 3.45 -11.63
C GLN A 61 -22.59 2.71 -11.34
N GLU A 62 -22.65 1.65 -10.53
CA GLU A 62 -21.48 0.79 -10.27
C GLU A 62 -21.01 0.11 -11.57
N TRP A 63 -21.92 -0.41 -12.40
CA TRP A 63 -21.58 -0.96 -13.71
C TRP A 63 -20.91 0.08 -14.61
N LEU A 64 -21.42 1.30 -14.66
CA LEU A 64 -20.80 2.39 -15.42
C LEU A 64 -19.36 2.61 -14.96
N MET A 65 -19.10 2.69 -13.65
CA MET A 65 -17.74 2.86 -13.12
C MET A 65 -16.82 1.66 -13.41
N ILE A 66 -17.35 0.44 -13.31
CA ILE A 66 -16.58 -0.77 -13.67
C ILE A 66 -16.16 -0.72 -15.14
N ILE A 67 -17.09 -0.36 -16.03
CA ILE A 67 -16.83 -0.24 -17.47
C ILE A 67 -15.79 0.86 -17.74
N VAL A 68 -15.95 2.03 -17.10
CA VAL A 68 -14.97 3.14 -17.23
C VAL A 68 -13.59 2.69 -16.78
N CYS A 69 -13.47 2.07 -15.61
CA CYS A 69 -12.19 1.54 -15.13
C CYS A 69 -11.61 0.47 -16.10
N GLY A 70 -12.48 -0.40 -16.63
CA GLY A 70 -12.09 -1.40 -17.60
C GLY A 70 -11.55 -0.80 -18.89
N LEU A 71 -12.27 0.18 -19.46
CA LEU A 71 -11.85 0.88 -20.69
C LEU A 71 -10.54 1.65 -20.48
N LEU A 72 -10.42 2.38 -19.38
CA LEU A 72 -9.18 3.10 -19.04
C LEU A 72 -8.01 2.13 -18.86
N GLY A 73 -8.25 0.96 -18.27
CA GLY A 73 -7.24 -0.09 -18.14
C GLY A 73 -6.79 -0.64 -19.49
N VAL A 74 -7.72 -0.84 -20.43
CA VAL A 74 -7.43 -1.28 -21.80
C VAL A 74 -6.66 -0.19 -22.57
N ILE A 75 -7.08 1.07 -22.45
CA ILE A 75 -6.36 2.20 -23.07
C ILE A 75 -4.94 2.29 -22.49
N GLY A 76 -4.77 2.16 -21.18
CA GLY A 76 -3.49 2.14 -20.51
C GLY A 76 -2.58 0.99 -21.00
N TYR A 77 -3.16 -0.18 -21.24
CA TYR A 77 -2.44 -1.32 -21.83
C TYR A 77 -1.86 -0.99 -23.19
N PHE A 78 -2.67 -0.45 -24.10
CA PHE A 78 -2.20 -0.09 -25.44
C PHE A 78 -1.24 1.09 -25.43
N ALA A 79 -1.42 2.06 -24.53
CA ALA A 79 -0.54 3.22 -24.43
C ALA A 79 0.83 2.89 -23.83
N SER A 80 0.89 1.97 -22.85
CA SER A 80 2.11 1.68 -22.12
C SER A 80 2.86 0.43 -22.59
N GLY A 81 2.20 -0.45 -23.34
CA GLY A 81 2.75 -1.75 -23.72
C GLY A 81 3.04 -2.69 -22.53
N ARG A 82 2.67 -2.29 -21.33
CA ARG A 82 3.03 -2.97 -20.05
C ARG A 82 2.03 -4.01 -19.56
N GLY A 83 1.06 -4.37 -20.31
CA GLY A 83 0.12 -5.38 -19.86
C GLY A 83 -0.95 -4.85 -18.87
N ILE A 84 -1.96 -5.68 -18.71
CA ILE A 84 -3.18 -5.45 -17.89
C ILE A 84 -2.86 -5.22 -16.39
N ASP A 85 -1.60 -5.38 -15.98
CA ASP A 85 -1.20 -5.62 -14.60
C ASP A 85 -1.33 -4.41 -13.64
N LEU A 86 -1.41 -3.20 -14.17
CA LEU A 86 -1.35 -2.00 -13.33
C LEU A 86 -2.74 -1.55 -12.84
N PHE A 87 -3.30 -0.59 -13.55
CA PHE A 87 -4.57 0.02 -13.15
C PHE A 87 -5.76 -0.93 -13.28
N PHE A 88 -5.78 -1.75 -14.34
CA PHE A 88 -6.88 -2.69 -14.60
C PHE A 88 -7.01 -3.73 -13.49
N ARG A 89 -5.90 -4.42 -13.13
CA ARG A 89 -5.92 -5.46 -12.09
C ARG A 89 -6.37 -4.92 -10.73
N ALA A 90 -5.78 -3.81 -10.29
CA ALA A 90 -6.14 -3.17 -9.04
C ALA A 90 -7.62 -2.77 -9.00
N SER A 91 -8.12 -2.17 -10.09
CA SER A 91 -9.52 -1.78 -10.21
C SER A 91 -10.47 -2.98 -10.18
N MET A 92 -10.19 -4.03 -10.96
CA MET A 92 -11.04 -5.22 -11.00
C MET A 92 -11.05 -5.94 -9.64
N MET A 93 -9.93 -6.02 -8.96
CA MET A 93 -9.88 -6.60 -7.62
C MET A 93 -10.73 -5.80 -6.61
N VAL A 94 -10.64 -4.48 -6.61
CA VAL A 94 -11.42 -3.62 -5.69
C VAL A 94 -12.92 -3.75 -5.99
N TRP A 95 -13.33 -3.74 -7.26
CA TRP A 95 -14.73 -3.96 -7.62
C TRP A 95 -15.22 -5.36 -7.28
N ALA A 96 -14.41 -6.39 -7.51
CA ALA A 96 -14.73 -7.77 -7.13
C ALA A 96 -14.92 -7.92 -5.61
N ALA A 97 -14.34 -7.05 -4.80
CA ALA A 97 -14.41 -7.09 -3.34
C ALA A 97 -15.66 -6.43 -2.73
N LYS A 98 -16.70 -6.10 -3.53
CA LYS A 98 -17.92 -5.40 -3.08
C LYS A 98 -18.55 -6.00 -1.81
N ASP A 99 -18.64 -7.33 -1.74
CA ASP A 99 -19.27 -8.09 -0.65
C ASP A 99 -18.26 -8.80 0.26
N ILE A 100 -17.01 -8.37 0.22
CA ILE A 100 -15.90 -8.94 1.00
C ILE A 100 -15.63 -8.09 2.23
N SER A 101 -15.51 -8.75 3.37
CA SER A 101 -15.12 -8.08 4.61
C SER A 101 -13.66 -7.66 4.57
N ARG A 102 -13.43 -6.36 4.66
CA ARG A 102 -12.10 -5.75 4.75
C ARG A 102 -11.28 -6.30 5.93
N GLU A 103 -11.92 -6.45 7.10
CA GLU A 103 -11.26 -7.01 8.28
C GLU A 103 -10.77 -8.44 8.04
N LYS A 104 -11.59 -9.28 7.38
CA LYS A 104 -11.17 -10.64 7.00
C LYS A 104 -10.01 -10.61 6.00
N ALA A 105 -10.04 -9.71 5.01
CA ALA A 105 -8.96 -9.58 4.05
C ALA A 105 -7.64 -9.17 4.72
N PHE A 106 -7.66 -8.21 5.65
CA PHE A 106 -6.48 -7.85 6.43
C PHE A 106 -5.99 -8.97 7.36
N LYS A 107 -6.91 -9.76 7.96
CA LYS A 107 -6.51 -10.93 8.78
C LYS A 107 -5.79 -11.98 7.95
N VAL A 108 -6.32 -12.31 6.77
CA VAL A 108 -5.68 -13.23 5.84
C VAL A 108 -4.30 -12.72 5.42
N LEU A 109 -4.22 -11.44 5.03
CA LEU A 109 -2.96 -10.81 4.67
C LEU A 109 -1.95 -10.86 5.81
N LEU A 110 -2.34 -10.43 7.02
CA LEU A 110 -1.47 -10.46 8.20
C LEU A 110 -0.95 -11.88 8.47
N SER A 111 -1.80 -12.90 8.40
CA SER A 111 -1.41 -14.30 8.65
C SER A 111 -0.38 -14.77 7.64
N ILE A 112 -0.62 -14.55 6.34
CA ILE A 112 0.31 -14.99 5.28
C ILE A 112 1.63 -14.23 5.39
N LEU A 113 1.61 -12.90 5.61
CA LEU A 113 2.83 -12.11 5.75
C LEU A 113 3.63 -12.52 6.99
N THR A 114 2.96 -12.80 8.11
CA THR A 114 3.64 -13.26 9.34
C THR A 114 4.37 -14.57 9.11
N ILE A 115 3.72 -15.54 8.46
CA ILE A 115 4.33 -16.84 8.14
C ILE A 115 5.49 -16.63 7.17
N THR A 116 5.28 -15.87 6.10
CA THR A 116 6.29 -15.64 5.07
C THR A 116 7.52 -14.92 5.60
N TYR A 117 7.32 -13.84 6.35
CA TYR A 117 8.45 -13.06 6.89
C TYR A 117 9.14 -13.80 8.02
N GLY A 118 8.38 -14.52 8.87
CA GLY A 118 8.93 -15.38 9.89
C GLY A 118 9.79 -16.49 9.30
N TRP A 119 9.33 -17.12 8.22
CA TRP A 119 10.11 -18.14 7.51
C TRP A 119 11.39 -17.56 6.90
N ASN A 120 11.34 -16.38 6.30
CA ASN A 120 12.52 -15.72 5.74
C ASN A 120 13.59 -15.42 6.82
N ILE A 121 13.14 -14.90 7.97
CA ILE A 121 14.01 -14.65 9.13
C ILE A 121 14.60 -15.98 9.65
N LEU A 122 13.79 -17.03 9.76
CA LEU A 122 14.25 -18.35 10.20
C LEU A 122 15.32 -18.92 9.26
N GLN A 123 15.14 -18.84 7.95
CA GLN A 123 16.16 -19.26 6.97
C GLN A 123 17.48 -18.50 7.17
N SER A 124 17.42 -17.20 7.48
CA SER A 124 18.61 -16.40 7.75
C SER A 124 19.29 -16.81 9.06
N LEU A 125 18.53 -17.10 10.12
CA LEU A 125 19.07 -17.58 11.40
C LEU A 125 19.71 -18.98 11.28
N LEU A 126 19.20 -19.80 10.35
CA LEU A 126 19.77 -21.13 10.03
C LEU A 126 20.98 -21.04 9.06
N GLY A 127 21.42 -19.84 8.68
CA GLY A 127 22.55 -19.65 7.78
C GLY A 127 22.26 -19.92 6.31
N MET A 128 20.99 -20.15 5.93
CA MET A 128 20.58 -20.40 4.54
C MET A 128 20.50 -19.12 3.71
N LYS A 129 20.35 -17.97 4.35
CA LYS A 129 20.30 -16.64 3.74
C LYS A 129 21.17 -15.64 4.51
N PRO A 130 21.63 -14.55 3.87
CA PRO A 130 22.45 -13.55 4.55
C PRO A 130 21.70 -12.91 5.72
N MET A 131 22.37 -12.83 6.88
CA MET A 131 21.84 -12.16 8.06
C MET A 131 22.06 -10.65 8.00
N PHE A 132 23.17 -10.22 7.39
CA PHE A 132 23.55 -8.83 7.26
C PHE A 132 24.22 -8.59 5.91
N VAL A 133 24.25 -7.31 5.51
CA VAL A 133 24.98 -6.81 4.35
C VAL A 133 25.91 -5.69 4.82
N ILE A 134 27.08 -5.63 4.24
CA ILE A 134 28.07 -4.58 4.49
C ILE A 134 28.19 -3.78 3.18
N ASP A 135 27.80 -2.51 3.22
CA ASP A 135 27.81 -1.62 2.06
C ASP A 135 27.84 -0.15 2.53
N ASP A 136 28.18 0.77 1.65
CA ASP A 136 28.11 2.20 1.91
C ASP A 136 26.67 2.75 1.85
N PHE A 137 25.76 2.07 1.15
CA PHE A 137 24.36 2.44 0.96
C PHE A 137 24.17 3.89 0.49
N GLY A 138 25.11 4.41 -0.33
CA GLY A 138 25.12 5.80 -0.78
C GLY A 138 25.49 6.80 0.33
N ARG A 139 26.25 6.36 1.34
CA ARG A 139 26.83 7.15 2.41
C ARG A 139 28.34 6.96 2.37
N ASP A 140 29.08 7.99 2.75
CA ASP A 140 30.59 7.96 2.76
C ASP A 140 31.20 6.98 3.77
N ILE A 141 30.33 6.21 4.47
CA ILE A 141 30.74 5.28 5.52
C ILE A 141 30.14 3.91 5.25
N THR A 142 31.01 2.89 5.15
CA THR A 142 30.56 1.48 5.09
C THR A 142 29.90 1.07 6.39
N GLU A 143 28.67 0.61 6.31
CA GLU A 143 27.86 0.20 7.46
C GLU A 143 27.47 -1.27 7.38
N LYS A 144 27.49 -1.96 8.52
CA LYS A 144 26.89 -3.28 8.67
C LYS A 144 25.41 -3.09 9.01
N ARG A 145 24.51 -3.61 8.15
CA ARG A 145 23.05 -3.54 8.33
C ARG A 145 22.45 -4.93 8.29
N TYR A 146 21.59 -5.23 9.25
CA TYR A 146 20.92 -6.52 9.32
C TYR A 146 19.75 -6.57 8.33
N VAL A 147 19.67 -7.64 7.56
CA VAL A 147 18.65 -7.88 6.53
C VAL A 147 17.81 -9.12 6.82
N PHE A 148 18.28 -10.04 7.65
CA PHE A 148 17.60 -11.29 8.03
C PHE A 148 16.93 -11.99 6.84
N GLY A 149 17.69 -12.22 5.77
CA GLY A 149 17.22 -12.90 4.56
C GLY A 149 16.39 -12.04 3.59
N PHE A 150 16.12 -10.77 3.90
CA PHE A 150 15.52 -9.83 2.95
C PHE A 150 16.60 -9.25 2.02
N SER A 151 16.19 -8.81 0.83
CA SER A 151 17.09 -8.23 -0.16
C SER A 151 17.78 -6.93 0.32
N HIS A 152 17.13 -6.18 1.21
CA HIS A 152 17.63 -4.89 1.71
C HIS A 152 17.14 -4.60 3.13
N ALA A 153 17.92 -3.88 3.94
CA ALA A 153 17.58 -3.54 5.31
C ALA A 153 16.28 -2.69 5.43
N ASN A 154 16.04 -1.78 4.47
CA ASN A 154 14.78 -1.03 4.43
C ASN A 154 13.60 -1.96 4.14
N THR A 155 13.76 -2.95 3.26
CA THR A 155 12.71 -3.93 2.97
C THR A 155 12.32 -4.72 4.22
N LEU A 156 13.29 -5.15 5.02
CA LEU A 156 13.04 -5.77 6.32
C LEU A 156 12.26 -4.82 7.24
N HIS A 157 12.75 -3.57 7.38
CA HIS A 157 12.14 -2.58 8.27
C HIS A 157 10.66 -2.34 7.93
N PHE A 158 10.37 -2.04 6.65
CA PHE A 158 8.99 -1.75 6.22
C PHE A 158 8.10 -2.99 6.17
N SER A 159 8.66 -4.19 5.99
CA SER A 159 7.92 -5.45 6.13
C SER A 159 7.43 -5.62 7.57
N LEU A 160 8.29 -5.40 8.56
CA LEU A 160 7.91 -5.48 9.97
C LEU A 160 7.01 -4.29 10.39
N TRP A 161 7.24 -3.08 9.87
CA TRP A 161 6.30 -1.97 10.03
C TRP A 161 4.90 -2.34 9.56
N SER A 162 4.79 -3.00 8.39
CA SER A 162 3.51 -3.46 7.85
C SER A 162 2.80 -4.43 8.77
N LEU A 163 3.52 -5.42 9.33
CA LEU A 163 2.96 -6.37 10.30
C LEU A 163 2.48 -5.65 11.57
N MET A 164 3.31 -4.77 12.13
CA MET A 164 2.96 -4.01 13.34
C MET A 164 1.73 -3.14 13.12
N THR A 165 1.68 -2.42 12.01
CA THR A 165 0.59 -1.52 11.69
C THR A 165 -0.72 -2.28 11.44
N LEU A 166 -0.67 -3.39 10.70
CA LEU A 166 -1.83 -4.28 10.50
C LEU A 166 -2.29 -4.91 11.83
N PHE A 167 -1.36 -5.33 12.67
CA PHE A 167 -1.68 -5.88 13.99
C PHE A 167 -2.41 -4.86 14.86
N ILE A 168 -1.89 -3.64 14.96
CA ILE A 168 -2.54 -2.56 15.71
C ILE A 168 -3.91 -2.27 15.11
N TYR A 169 -4.01 -2.11 13.80
CA TYR A 169 -5.27 -1.84 13.11
C TYR A 169 -6.36 -2.87 13.44
N LEU A 170 -6.01 -4.16 13.44
CA LEU A 170 -6.95 -5.26 13.68
C LEU A 170 -7.29 -5.47 15.16
N TYR A 171 -6.34 -5.21 16.05
CA TYR A 171 -6.46 -5.61 17.45
C TYR A 171 -6.43 -4.45 18.45
N HIS A 172 -6.39 -3.18 18.01
CA HIS A 172 -6.31 -2.00 18.89
C HIS A 172 -7.32 -2.01 20.05
N LYS A 173 -8.54 -2.51 19.84
CA LYS A 173 -9.58 -2.60 20.88
C LYS A 173 -9.20 -3.52 22.04
N LYS A 174 -8.30 -4.47 21.82
CA LYS A 174 -7.80 -5.43 22.83
C LYS A 174 -6.43 -5.05 23.39
N MET A 175 -5.79 -4.04 22.81
CA MET A 175 -4.47 -3.59 23.24
C MET A 175 -4.59 -2.72 24.49
N ARG A 176 -3.56 -2.78 25.33
CA ARG A 176 -3.35 -1.94 26.50
C ARG A 176 -2.12 -1.04 26.26
N PRO A 177 -1.92 0.06 27.00
CA PRO A 177 -0.78 0.95 26.79
C PRO A 177 0.59 0.24 26.75
N TRP A 178 0.78 -0.77 27.59
CA TRP A 178 2.04 -1.52 27.62
C TRP A 178 2.36 -2.28 26.32
N HIS A 179 1.35 -2.69 25.54
CA HIS A 179 1.58 -3.31 24.23
C HIS A 179 2.26 -2.31 23.27
N TYR A 180 1.86 -1.03 23.34
CA TYR A 180 2.52 0.02 22.55
C TYR A 180 3.96 0.24 22.98
N ALA A 181 4.26 0.14 24.28
CA ALA A 181 5.63 0.21 24.79
C ALA A 181 6.48 -0.97 24.27
N VAL A 182 5.93 -2.19 24.25
CA VAL A 182 6.60 -3.37 23.68
C VAL A 182 6.85 -3.17 22.18
N LEU A 183 5.84 -2.72 21.42
CA LEU A 183 6.01 -2.46 19.99
C LEU A 183 7.02 -1.35 19.72
N ALA A 184 7.06 -0.31 20.54
CA ALA A 184 8.06 0.76 20.46
C ALA A 184 9.48 0.23 20.75
N GLY A 185 9.63 -0.65 21.75
CA GLY A 185 10.89 -1.35 22.03
C GLY A 185 11.36 -2.19 20.85
N LEU A 186 10.46 -2.98 20.25
CA LEU A 186 10.76 -3.76 19.04
C LEU A 186 11.13 -2.86 17.86
N ALA A 187 10.41 -1.75 17.66
CA ALA A 187 10.70 -0.76 16.63
C ALA A 187 12.08 -0.14 16.83
N PHE A 188 12.47 0.16 18.09
CA PHE A 188 13.78 0.68 18.42
C PHE A 188 14.88 -0.32 18.06
N VAL A 189 14.77 -1.56 18.52
CA VAL A 189 15.73 -2.64 18.20
C VAL A 189 15.85 -2.81 16.68
N LEU A 190 14.71 -2.86 15.98
CA LEU A 190 14.67 -2.97 14.53
C LEU A 190 15.39 -1.80 13.85
N THR A 191 15.18 -0.57 14.32
CA THR A 191 15.82 0.63 13.80
C THR A 191 17.35 0.57 13.99
N CYS A 192 17.80 0.12 15.17
CA CYS A 192 19.22 -0.07 15.45
C CYS A 192 19.86 -1.13 14.55
N LEU A 193 19.20 -2.26 14.33
CA LEU A 193 19.70 -3.37 13.51
C LEU A 193 19.73 -3.00 12.01
N THR A 194 18.65 -2.40 11.51
CA THR A 194 18.54 -2.05 10.09
C THR A 194 19.22 -0.74 9.73
N ARG A 195 19.51 0.11 10.74
CA ARG A 195 19.97 1.50 10.58
C ARG A 195 19.07 2.33 9.63
N SER A 196 17.80 1.98 9.58
CA SER A 196 16.79 2.67 8.75
C SER A 196 16.20 3.86 9.50
N ARG A 197 16.86 5.05 9.39
CA ARG A 197 16.43 6.26 10.11
C ARG A 197 15.01 6.69 9.77
N THR A 198 14.71 6.80 8.48
CA THR A 198 13.37 7.16 8.00
C THR A 198 12.31 6.12 8.34
N GLY A 199 12.64 4.82 8.24
CA GLY A 199 11.78 3.73 8.66
C GLY A 199 11.47 3.78 10.15
N GLY A 200 12.49 4.02 10.99
CA GLY A 200 12.32 4.19 12.43
C GLY A 200 11.42 5.38 12.77
N ALA A 201 11.70 6.54 12.20
CA ALA A 201 10.90 7.76 12.42
C ALA A 201 9.41 7.52 12.04
N LEU A 202 9.16 6.91 10.89
CA LEU A 202 7.80 6.56 10.45
C LEU A 202 7.12 5.57 11.41
N THR A 203 7.87 4.56 11.87
CA THR A 203 7.31 3.54 12.79
C THR A 203 6.90 4.18 14.11
N PHE A 204 7.76 5.01 14.73
CA PHE A 204 7.42 5.72 15.96
C PHE A 204 6.29 6.71 15.77
N LEU A 205 6.26 7.44 14.64
CA LEU A 205 5.16 8.35 14.33
C LEU A 205 3.84 7.60 14.18
N THR A 206 3.84 6.46 13.48
CA THR A 206 2.63 5.63 13.30
C THR A 206 2.14 5.07 14.64
N LEU A 207 3.04 4.54 15.49
CA LEU A 207 2.72 4.08 16.84
C LEU A 207 2.15 5.21 17.71
N GLY A 208 2.78 6.38 17.65
CA GLY A 208 2.34 7.57 18.37
C GLY A 208 0.94 8.03 17.92
N LEU A 209 0.68 8.06 16.63
CA LEU A 209 -0.64 8.40 16.09
C LEU A 209 -1.71 7.44 16.61
N PHE A 210 -1.51 6.12 16.49
CA PHE A 210 -2.47 5.13 17.02
C PHE A 210 -2.66 5.26 18.53
N PHE A 211 -1.59 5.45 19.28
CA PHE A 211 -1.66 5.64 20.72
C PHE A 211 -2.47 6.89 21.08
N CYS A 212 -2.16 8.02 20.46
CA CYS A 212 -2.86 9.29 20.70
C CYS A 212 -4.35 9.19 20.38
N PHE A 213 -4.69 8.62 19.22
CA PHE A 213 -6.09 8.50 18.81
C PHE A 213 -6.90 7.53 19.69
N TYR A 214 -6.24 6.52 20.25
CA TYR A 214 -6.94 5.52 21.05
C TYR A 214 -6.99 5.86 22.54
N TYR A 215 -5.92 6.45 23.09
CA TYR A 215 -5.80 6.68 24.53
C TYR A 215 -5.98 8.14 24.96
N ILE A 216 -6.01 9.10 24.03
CA ILE A 216 -6.20 10.51 24.36
C ILE A 216 -7.56 11.00 23.84
N PRO A 217 -8.64 10.93 24.66
CA PRO A 217 -9.99 11.27 24.21
C PRO A 217 -10.12 12.71 23.72
N SER A 218 -9.30 13.64 24.20
CA SER A 218 -9.28 15.02 23.74
C SER A 218 -8.95 15.15 22.25
N VAL A 219 -8.14 14.24 21.68
CA VAL A 219 -7.79 14.24 20.26
C VAL A 219 -9.02 13.89 19.41
N THR A 220 -9.77 12.86 19.80
CA THR A 220 -10.96 12.40 19.04
C THR A 220 -12.17 13.32 19.23
N ARG A 221 -12.17 14.15 20.27
CA ARG A 221 -13.24 15.12 20.53
C ARG A 221 -13.37 16.16 19.40
N HIS A 222 -12.26 16.47 18.74
CA HIS A 222 -12.18 17.46 17.66
C HIS A 222 -12.10 16.80 16.27
N LYS A 223 -13.15 16.07 15.88
CA LYS A 223 -13.18 15.31 14.62
C LYS A 223 -12.78 16.10 13.37
N ARG A 224 -13.16 17.40 13.30
CA ARG A 224 -12.79 18.27 12.17
C ARG A 224 -11.27 18.50 12.12
N LEU A 225 -10.64 18.72 13.28
CA LEU A 225 -9.17 18.92 13.33
C LEU A 225 -8.42 17.66 12.91
N VAL A 226 -8.89 16.49 13.32
CA VAL A 226 -8.29 15.20 12.90
C VAL A 226 -8.37 15.02 11.39
N PHE A 227 -9.54 15.30 10.80
CA PHE A 227 -9.72 15.23 9.35
C PHE A 227 -8.85 16.26 8.61
N LEU A 228 -8.83 17.51 9.10
CA LEU A 228 -7.99 18.58 8.52
C LEU A 228 -6.51 18.25 8.64
N ALA A 229 -6.07 17.66 9.76
CA ALA A 229 -4.68 17.22 9.93
C ALA A 229 -4.32 16.11 8.93
N ALA A 230 -5.16 15.08 8.79
CA ALA A 230 -4.92 13.99 7.84
C ALA A 230 -4.90 14.48 6.38
N THR A 231 -5.83 15.38 6.03
CA THR A 231 -5.88 16.01 4.70
C THR A 231 -4.69 16.95 4.48
N GLY A 232 -4.32 17.73 5.50
CA GLY A 232 -3.13 18.59 5.47
C GLY A 232 -1.84 17.80 5.27
N ILE A 233 -1.70 16.64 5.91
CA ILE A 233 -0.58 15.72 5.69
C ILE A 233 -0.55 15.24 4.23
N LEU A 234 -1.69 14.86 3.66
CA LEU A 234 -1.76 14.49 2.24
C LEU A 234 -1.32 15.63 1.32
N ILE A 235 -1.86 16.85 1.56
CA ILE A 235 -1.50 18.05 0.77
C ILE A 235 0.00 18.33 0.91
N PHE A 236 0.55 18.25 2.13
CA PHE A 236 1.99 18.42 2.37
C PHE A 236 2.81 17.39 1.60
N CYS A 237 2.44 16.11 1.63
CA CYS A 237 3.14 15.05 0.91
C CYS A 237 3.13 15.28 -0.61
N LEU A 238 1.99 15.70 -1.16
CA LEU A 238 1.86 16.03 -2.58
C LEU A 238 2.65 17.28 -2.95
N ALA A 239 2.59 18.34 -2.13
CA ALA A 239 3.34 19.58 -2.35
C ALA A 239 4.87 19.32 -2.30
N LEU A 240 5.35 18.54 -1.33
CA LEU A 240 6.76 18.17 -1.25
C LEU A 240 7.18 17.32 -2.44
N SER A 241 6.34 16.41 -2.90
CA SER A 241 6.62 15.61 -4.10
C SER A 241 6.70 16.48 -5.35
N ALA A 242 5.77 17.42 -5.53
CA ALA A 242 5.80 18.38 -6.63
C ALA A 242 7.02 19.30 -6.56
N PHE A 243 7.33 19.81 -5.36
CA PHE A 243 8.52 20.64 -5.12
C PHE A 243 9.82 19.88 -5.48
N THR A 244 9.92 18.62 -5.08
CA THR A 244 11.07 17.75 -5.42
C THR A 244 11.29 17.64 -6.92
N VAL A 245 10.20 17.47 -7.70
CA VAL A 245 10.28 17.33 -9.15
C VAL A 245 10.67 18.65 -9.83
N ILE A 246 10.19 19.79 -9.31
CA ILE A 246 10.40 21.10 -9.94
C ILE A 246 11.78 21.69 -9.58
N TYR A 247 12.15 21.64 -8.33
CA TYR A 247 13.33 22.37 -7.81
C TYR A 247 14.50 21.46 -7.40
N GLY A 248 14.28 20.14 -7.29
CA GLY A 248 15.30 19.22 -6.82
C GLY A 248 15.66 19.37 -5.33
N PRO A 249 16.82 18.80 -4.92
CA PRO A 249 17.22 18.77 -3.53
C PRO A 249 17.87 20.08 -3.02
N ASP A 250 18.41 20.93 -3.90
CA ASP A 250 19.27 22.05 -3.52
C ASP A 250 18.61 23.05 -2.56
N PRO A 251 17.36 23.48 -2.77
CA PRO A 251 16.71 24.40 -1.84
C PRO A 251 16.39 23.82 -0.47
N ILE A 252 16.40 22.49 -0.34
CA ILE A 252 15.97 21.75 0.86
C ILE A 252 16.96 20.66 1.28
N LEU A 253 18.26 20.94 1.17
CA LEU A 253 19.33 19.98 1.49
C LEU A 253 19.19 19.37 2.89
N TRP A 254 18.77 20.17 3.89
CA TRP A 254 18.55 19.69 5.24
C TRP A 254 17.44 18.60 5.28
N LEU A 255 16.35 18.81 4.53
CA LEU A 255 15.26 17.84 4.45
C LEU A 255 15.67 16.60 3.65
N ASN A 256 16.45 16.80 2.57
CA ASN A 256 17.02 15.69 1.80
C ASN A 256 17.91 14.82 2.68
N SER A 257 18.76 15.42 3.52
CA SER A 257 19.59 14.71 4.49
C SER A 257 18.74 13.96 5.54
N LEU A 258 17.68 14.59 6.05
CA LEU A 258 16.72 13.95 6.97
C LEU A 258 16.04 12.76 6.32
N MET A 259 15.66 12.87 5.05
CA MET A 259 15.06 11.81 4.25
C MET A 259 16.08 10.84 3.63
N THR A 260 17.34 10.91 4.09
CA THR A 260 18.42 9.99 3.65
C THR A 260 18.68 10.01 2.14
N GLY A 261 18.63 11.20 1.51
CA GLY A 261 18.93 11.38 0.08
C GLY A 261 17.79 11.05 -0.87
N ARG A 262 16.58 10.73 -0.38
CA ARG A 262 15.46 10.29 -1.22
C ARG A 262 14.95 11.36 -2.16
N ILE A 263 15.03 12.64 -1.77
CA ILE A 263 14.66 13.77 -2.63
C ILE A 263 15.61 13.85 -3.83
N ALA A 264 16.92 13.80 -3.57
CA ALA A 264 17.95 13.78 -4.61
C ALA A 264 17.79 12.56 -5.54
N LEU A 265 17.62 11.36 -4.94
CA LEU A 265 17.43 10.13 -5.70
C LEU A 265 16.20 10.20 -6.61
N ALA A 266 15.09 10.72 -6.13
CA ALA A 266 13.87 10.86 -6.93
C ALA A 266 14.06 11.89 -8.04
N TYR A 267 14.67 13.04 -7.77
CA TYR A 267 14.95 14.08 -8.75
C TYR A 267 15.87 13.60 -9.86
N HIS A 268 17.03 13.03 -9.50
CA HIS A 268 17.98 12.50 -10.46
C HIS A 268 17.42 11.31 -11.26
N GLY A 269 16.63 10.46 -10.62
CA GLY A 269 15.95 9.34 -11.27
C GLY A 269 14.93 9.78 -12.35
N ILE A 270 14.47 11.04 -12.30
CA ILE A 270 13.56 11.59 -13.32
C ILE A 270 14.35 12.32 -14.43
N ILE A 271 15.30 13.17 -14.06
CA ILE A 271 15.93 14.13 -14.97
C ILE A 271 17.14 13.53 -15.69
N HIS A 272 17.91 12.67 -15.03
CA HIS A 272 19.15 12.13 -15.60
C HIS A 272 18.97 10.77 -16.31
N VAL A 273 17.72 10.34 -16.51
CA VAL A 273 17.46 9.17 -17.36
C VAL A 273 17.30 9.61 -18.81
N ASP A 274 17.91 8.91 -19.72
CA ASP A 274 17.81 9.21 -21.16
C ASP A 274 16.83 8.25 -21.87
N PRO A 275 15.74 8.74 -22.47
CA PRO A 275 15.25 10.13 -22.43
C PRO A 275 14.65 10.49 -21.05
N PRO A 276 14.64 11.79 -20.68
CA PRO A 276 14.04 12.24 -19.42
C PRO A 276 12.56 11.84 -19.31
N PHE A 277 12.12 11.59 -18.08
CA PHE A 277 10.72 11.22 -17.85
C PHE A 277 9.80 12.40 -18.12
N THR A 278 8.81 12.18 -18.97
CA THR A 278 7.75 13.14 -19.27
C THR A 278 6.45 12.72 -18.61
N LEU A 279 5.64 13.69 -18.20
CA LEU A 279 4.28 13.44 -17.72
C LEU A 279 3.41 12.95 -18.87
N THR A 280 2.85 11.75 -18.71
CA THR A 280 1.97 11.13 -19.70
C THR A 280 0.64 10.75 -19.05
N LEU A 281 -0.43 10.68 -19.83
CA LEU A 281 -1.76 10.28 -19.31
C LEU A 281 -1.72 8.85 -18.76
N PHE A 282 -1.07 7.94 -19.47
CA PHE A 282 -0.70 6.60 -19.03
C PHE A 282 0.79 6.42 -19.25
N SER A 283 1.49 5.78 -18.32
CA SER A 283 2.93 5.62 -18.48
C SER A 283 3.28 4.88 -19.76
N THR A 284 4.09 5.52 -20.60
CA THR A 284 4.62 4.95 -21.83
C THR A 284 6.00 4.32 -21.64
N GLN A 285 6.59 4.52 -20.46
CA GLN A 285 7.98 4.12 -20.20
C GLN A 285 8.05 2.77 -19.52
N GLY A 286 8.52 1.76 -20.24
CA GLY A 286 8.72 0.39 -19.79
C GLY A 286 9.81 0.20 -18.74
N ARG A 287 10.41 1.26 -18.19
CA ARG A 287 11.56 1.19 -17.29
C ARG A 287 11.14 1.08 -15.83
N THR A 288 11.81 0.22 -15.10
CA THR A 288 11.76 0.15 -13.65
C THR A 288 12.48 1.38 -13.09
N LEU A 289 11.71 2.38 -12.70
CA LEU A 289 12.24 3.52 -11.99
C LEU A 289 12.54 3.16 -10.53
N TYR A 290 13.77 3.38 -10.12
CA TYR A 290 14.16 3.38 -8.71
C TYR A 290 13.81 4.73 -8.10
N ILE A 291 12.51 5.04 -7.98
CA ILE A 291 12.01 6.19 -7.26
C ILE A 291 11.39 5.70 -5.97
N ASP A 292 11.98 6.05 -4.85
CA ASP A 292 11.49 5.66 -3.53
C ASP A 292 10.25 6.50 -3.11
N MET A 293 10.16 7.75 -3.54
CA MET A 293 9.02 8.61 -3.22
C MET A 293 7.77 8.16 -3.98
N GLY A 294 6.82 7.57 -3.26
CA GLY A 294 5.68 6.88 -3.87
C GLY A 294 4.75 7.79 -4.67
N PHE A 295 4.48 9.01 -4.24
CA PHE A 295 3.64 9.93 -5.01
C PHE A 295 4.27 10.33 -6.35
N ILE A 296 5.58 10.51 -6.38
CA ILE A 296 6.33 10.77 -7.63
C ILE A 296 6.27 9.53 -8.51
N ARG A 297 6.58 8.35 -7.94
CA ARG A 297 6.50 7.09 -8.67
C ARG A 297 5.10 6.81 -9.20
N LEU A 298 4.05 7.13 -8.45
CA LEU A 298 2.66 6.97 -8.87
C LEU A 298 2.40 7.68 -10.20
N ILE A 299 2.81 8.95 -10.31
CA ILE A 299 2.58 9.76 -11.51
C ILE A 299 3.47 9.29 -12.67
N TYR A 300 4.75 9.09 -12.43
CA TYR A 300 5.70 8.77 -13.50
C TYR A 300 5.67 7.30 -13.93
N SER A 301 5.40 6.36 -13.03
CA SER A 301 5.37 4.94 -13.37
C SER A 301 4.02 4.47 -13.92
N TYR A 302 2.90 5.10 -13.51
CA TYR A 302 1.57 4.68 -13.93
C TYR A 302 0.87 5.71 -14.82
N GLY A 303 1.27 6.97 -14.77
CA GLY A 303 0.67 8.06 -15.50
C GLY A 303 -0.35 8.86 -14.67
N VAL A 304 -0.75 10.00 -15.23
CA VAL A 304 -1.63 10.98 -14.55
C VAL A 304 -3.01 10.39 -14.25
N ILE A 305 -3.61 9.63 -15.19
CA ILE A 305 -4.96 9.09 -15.00
C ILE A 305 -5.01 8.07 -13.84
N PRO A 306 -4.19 7.02 -13.78
CA PRO A 306 -4.14 6.14 -12.62
C PRO A 306 -3.82 6.86 -11.31
N ALA A 307 -2.94 7.87 -11.35
CA ALA A 307 -2.61 8.67 -10.18
C ALA A 307 -3.82 9.45 -9.64
N LEU A 308 -4.60 10.08 -10.52
CA LEU A 308 -5.83 10.77 -10.13
C LEU A 308 -6.86 9.82 -9.50
N PHE A 309 -7.05 8.63 -10.06
CA PHE A 309 -7.94 7.62 -9.48
C PHE A 309 -7.46 7.17 -8.09
N TYR A 310 -6.16 6.98 -7.91
CA TYR A 310 -5.60 6.59 -6.61
C TYR A 310 -5.75 7.71 -5.57
N LEU A 311 -5.50 8.96 -5.95
CA LEU A 311 -5.69 10.11 -5.08
C LEU A 311 -7.17 10.34 -4.75
N ALA A 312 -8.06 10.17 -5.73
CA ALA A 312 -9.50 10.22 -5.49
C ALA A 312 -9.96 9.13 -4.51
N ALA A 313 -9.37 7.93 -4.60
CA ALA A 313 -9.64 6.85 -3.65
C ALA A 313 -9.17 7.20 -2.22
N ILE A 314 -7.99 7.81 -2.06
CA ILE A 314 -7.52 8.28 -0.75
C ILE A 314 -8.46 9.36 -0.20
N LEU A 315 -8.84 10.36 -0.99
CA LEU A 315 -9.75 11.41 -0.58
C LEU A 315 -11.14 10.87 -0.21
N PHE A 316 -11.65 9.91 -1.00
CA PHE A 316 -12.89 9.20 -0.69
C PHE A 316 -12.80 8.48 0.67
N LEU A 317 -11.71 7.75 0.93
CA LEU A 317 -11.49 7.05 2.20
C LEU A 317 -11.40 8.03 3.38
N LEU A 318 -10.66 9.13 3.24
CA LEU A 318 -10.57 10.17 4.27
C LEU A 318 -11.94 10.76 4.58
N TRP A 319 -12.74 11.05 3.56
CA TRP A 319 -14.06 11.60 3.72
C TRP A 319 -15.06 10.61 4.33
N ASP A 320 -15.06 9.36 3.88
CA ASP A 320 -15.92 8.29 4.39
C ASP A 320 -15.61 7.98 5.85
N ASP A 321 -14.32 7.87 6.21
CA ASP A 321 -13.89 7.64 7.60
C ASP A 321 -14.18 8.84 8.51
N TYR A 322 -14.09 10.07 8.00
CA TYR A 322 -14.54 11.26 8.72
C TYR A 322 -16.06 11.25 8.99
N ARG A 323 -16.86 10.92 7.97
CA ARG A 323 -18.34 10.87 8.10
C ARG A 323 -18.79 9.77 9.05
N THR A 324 -18.12 8.64 9.03
CA THR A 324 -18.43 7.47 9.88
C THR A 324 -17.74 7.51 11.24
N GLU A 325 -16.98 8.58 11.53
CA GLU A 325 -16.20 8.76 12.76
C GLU A 325 -15.25 7.59 13.05
N ASN A 326 -14.72 6.97 11.99
CA ASN A 326 -13.81 5.84 12.11
C ASN A 326 -12.35 6.30 12.24
N TYR A 327 -11.98 6.75 13.42
CA TYR A 327 -10.65 7.28 13.68
C TYR A 327 -9.53 6.23 13.50
N THR A 328 -9.81 4.97 13.75
CA THR A 328 -8.83 3.89 13.51
C THR A 328 -8.44 3.81 12.05
N ASN A 329 -9.43 3.86 11.14
CA ASN A 329 -9.17 3.89 9.72
C ASN A 329 -8.44 5.17 9.29
N LEU A 330 -8.87 6.32 9.82
CA LEU A 330 -8.25 7.62 9.55
C LEU A 330 -6.77 7.61 9.93
N THR A 331 -6.44 7.09 11.11
CA THR A 331 -5.06 6.95 11.59
C THR A 331 -4.26 6.00 10.72
N PHE A 332 -4.83 4.84 10.37
CA PHE A 332 -4.20 3.87 9.50
C PHE A 332 -3.89 4.48 8.13
N LEU A 333 -4.88 5.13 7.51
CA LEU A 333 -4.72 5.79 6.22
C LEU A 333 -3.68 6.92 6.26
N THR A 334 -3.63 7.70 7.36
CA THR A 334 -2.60 8.73 7.56
C THR A 334 -1.20 8.12 7.61
N GLY A 335 -1.04 6.98 8.29
CA GLY A 335 0.22 6.22 8.30
C GLY A 335 0.62 5.74 6.89
N LEU A 336 -0.36 5.29 6.08
CA LEU A 336 -0.12 4.88 4.68
C LEU A 336 0.28 6.08 3.79
N ILE A 337 -0.34 7.23 3.97
CA ILE A 337 0.00 8.47 3.24
C ILE A 337 1.44 8.89 3.56
N LEU A 338 1.82 8.87 4.83
CA LEU A 338 3.20 9.18 5.26
C LEU A 338 4.21 8.16 4.72
N LEU A 339 3.86 6.87 4.73
CA LEU A 339 4.70 5.84 4.12
C LEU A 339 4.87 6.09 2.62
N THR A 340 3.79 6.46 1.92
CA THR A 340 3.81 6.73 0.47
C THR A 340 4.75 7.89 0.12
N LEU A 341 4.96 8.86 1.02
CA LEU A 341 5.92 9.93 0.79
C LEU A 341 7.36 9.39 0.67
N ILE A 342 7.73 8.41 1.49
CA ILE A 342 9.10 7.91 1.60
C ILE A 342 9.35 6.56 0.95
N GLU A 343 8.29 5.78 0.68
CA GLU A 343 8.39 4.44 0.09
C GLU A 343 7.33 4.22 -0.99
N ALA A 344 7.77 3.76 -2.13
CA ALA A 344 6.89 3.53 -3.27
C ALA A 344 6.07 2.22 -3.19
N GLN A 345 6.26 1.43 -2.14
CA GLN A 345 5.59 0.13 -2.00
C GLN A 345 4.06 0.26 -1.95
N GLN A 346 3.54 1.33 -1.32
CA GLN A 346 2.09 1.54 -1.18
C GLN A 346 1.36 1.95 -2.47
N VAL A 347 2.08 2.34 -3.51
CA VAL A 347 1.48 2.67 -4.82
C VAL A 347 1.58 1.54 -5.83
N ASN A 348 2.19 0.41 -5.46
CA ASN A 348 2.22 -0.77 -6.32
C ASN A 348 0.81 -1.36 -6.46
N CYS A 349 0.56 -2.02 -7.59
CA CYS A 349 -0.69 -2.79 -7.78
C CYS A 349 -0.74 -4.03 -6.92
N ASP A 350 0.39 -4.42 -6.34
CA ASP A 350 0.53 -5.64 -5.57
C ASP A 350 -0.13 -5.47 -4.21
N ILE A 351 -1.20 -6.20 -3.99
CA ILE A 351 -2.04 -6.11 -2.79
C ILE A 351 -1.26 -6.29 -1.48
N VAL A 352 -0.16 -7.03 -1.54
CA VAL A 352 0.74 -7.29 -0.40
C VAL A 352 1.35 -6.02 0.17
N TYR A 353 1.47 -4.99 -0.66
CA TYR A 353 2.07 -3.72 -0.28
C TYR A 353 1.05 -2.58 -0.22
N ASN A 354 0.00 -2.63 -1.04
CA ASN A 354 -0.96 -1.55 -1.17
C ASN A 354 -2.21 -1.76 -0.31
N PHE A 355 -2.10 -1.44 0.96
CA PHE A 355 -3.21 -1.57 1.91
C PHE A 355 -4.38 -0.63 1.62
N THR A 356 -4.13 0.48 0.91
CA THR A 356 -5.18 1.42 0.48
C THR A 356 -6.21 0.71 -0.40
N LEU A 357 -5.79 -0.24 -1.25
CA LEU A 357 -6.72 -1.02 -2.07
C LEU A 357 -7.65 -1.89 -1.21
N ILE A 358 -7.12 -2.52 -0.14
CA ILE A 358 -7.95 -3.33 0.78
C ILE A 358 -8.92 -2.42 1.57
N MET A 359 -8.51 -1.21 1.90
CA MET A 359 -9.39 -0.26 2.59
C MET A 359 -10.62 0.12 1.76
N LEU A 360 -10.58 -0.01 0.45
CA LEU A 360 -11.72 0.20 -0.46
C LEU A 360 -12.72 -0.97 -0.48
N PHE A 361 -12.33 -2.15 0.01
CA PHE A 361 -13.20 -3.34 -0.02
C PHE A 361 -14.51 -3.08 0.69
N GLY A 362 -15.62 -3.33 -0.02
CA GLY A 362 -16.96 -3.14 0.49
C GLY A 362 -17.41 -1.69 0.68
N ARG A 363 -16.62 -0.69 0.24
CA ARG A 363 -16.95 0.73 0.43
C ARG A 363 -17.46 1.45 -0.82
N LEU A 364 -17.14 0.97 -2.01
CA LEU A 364 -17.58 1.60 -3.25
C LEU A 364 -19.06 1.29 -3.51
N HIS A 365 -19.95 1.98 -2.80
CA HIS A 365 -21.39 1.91 -3.00
C HIS A 365 -21.92 3.26 -3.44
N PHE A 366 -22.59 3.31 -4.58
CA PHE A 366 -23.33 4.49 -5.00
C PHE A 366 -24.76 4.40 -4.48
N PRO A 367 -25.33 5.46 -3.88
CA PRO A 367 -26.70 5.46 -3.38
C PRO A 367 -27.69 5.38 -4.54
N GLY A 368 -28.09 4.19 -4.86
CA GLY A 368 -29.10 3.86 -5.86
C GLY A 368 -29.76 2.52 -5.49
N ASN A 369 -30.72 2.55 -4.57
CA ASN A 369 -31.40 1.45 -3.89
C ASN A 369 -30.65 0.88 -2.68
N SER A 370 -30.76 1.62 -1.58
CA SER A 370 -30.50 1.13 -0.24
C SER A 370 -31.58 0.09 0.16
N THR A 371 -31.40 -1.15 -0.23
CA THR A 371 -31.93 -2.24 0.58
C THR A 371 -30.97 -2.42 1.74
N HIS A 372 -31.41 -1.98 2.90
CA HIS A 372 -30.78 -2.06 4.20
C HIS A 372 -30.03 -3.37 4.42
N LEU A 373 -28.71 -3.37 4.30
CA LEU A 373 -27.85 -4.27 5.02
C LEU A 373 -27.39 -3.53 6.28
N LYS A 374 -28.27 -3.51 7.30
CA LYS A 374 -27.84 -3.25 8.68
C LYS A 374 -26.91 -4.39 9.06
N CYS A 375 -25.62 -4.18 8.94
CA CYS A 375 -24.65 -4.97 9.67
C CYS A 375 -24.76 -4.60 11.14
N LYS A 376 -25.43 -5.46 11.92
CA LYS A 376 -25.27 -5.52 13.38
C LYS A 376 -23.91 -6.10 13.74
#